data_356716c35afdad5487022b1a5846550c
#
_entry.id   356716c35afdad5487022b1a5846550c
#
_cell.length_a   1.000
_cell.length_b   1.000
_cell.length_c   1.000
_cell.angle_alpha   90.00
_cell.angle_beta   90.00
_cell.angle_gamma   90.00
#
_symmetry.space_group_name_H-M   'P 1'
#
loop_
_entity.id
_entity.type
_entity.pdbx_description
1 polymer ?
#
loop_
_entity_poly.entity_id
_entity_poly.type
_entity_poly.pdbx_seq_one_letter_code
_entity_poly.pdbx_strand_id
1 'polypeptide(L)'
;MMKRVAVWACAFVAFPLNAQPNVPSSPSVDAPELAALGPYAVGFRTVAFINKGQPDIENVGSTKGGVSLVDRRLQVDIWYPASAVKGAKTVVYRGSLWGEPPRPSVSFSQSGLAVENAKPVGREHPLVVVSHGYSNNPAVMTWLTENLASKGYVVAAIHHRDPNPYVVSAVTRAAPNFNRPVDIAFATAELRKALGAQIDPSRIALVGYSQGGYGVLTAGGATLDLEGPNMAVVAGGWLKKIARGSTGADEIKVDGLKAIVALAPGGGLPRSAWGPEGLAEITTPLLLIQGDADPVVDYTTGALAVFGGAVNADRYLLTYKQAGHSIALNPVPTEMRGSLWDIDWFEDPIWRQDRINAINLHFITAFLAVHLRGEADKRDYLDVPMMVSDAGEWKAPDGTPWGAFSPGGEGVTLWKGFQRRHARGMELRHSAPKR
;
A
#
# COMPACT_ATOMS: atom_id res chain seq x y z
N MET A 1 43.98 57.47 -27.43
CA MET A 1 42.68 57.50 -26.73
C MET A 1 42.17 56.07 -26.53
N MET A 2 42.54 55.42 -25.42
CA MET A 2 42.12 54.06 -25.14
C MET A 2 40.85 54.08 -24.29
N LYS A 3 39.74 53.53 -24.80
CA LYS A 3 38.50 53.36 -24.06
C LYS A 3 38.63 52.11 -23.15
N ARG A 4 38.58 52.32 -21.85
CA ARG A 4 38.47 51.22 -20.88
C ARG A 4 37.03 50.67 -20.90
N VAL A 5 36.84 49.40 -21.20
CA VAL A 5 35.59 48.71 -21.03
C VAL A 5 35.57 48.14 -19.64
N ALA A 6 34.60 48.59 -18.82
CA ALA A 6 34.35 48.08 -17.49
C ALA A 6 33.49 46.81 -17.62
N VAL A 7 34.04 45.66 -17.22
CA VAL A 7 33.30 44.38 -17.11
C VAL A 7 32.67 44.34 -15.71
N TRP A 8 31.36 44.42 -15.66
CA TRP A 8 30.60 44.18 -14.43
C TRP A 8 30.47 42.67 -14.21
N ALA A 9 31.13 42.13 -13.20
CA ALA A 9 30.93 40.78 -12.74
C ALA A 9 29.66 40.74 -11.88
N CYS A 10 28.58 40.16 -12.42
CA CYS A 10 27.42 39.78 -11.62
C CYS A 10 27.78 38.60 -10.73
N ALA A 11 27.98 38.84 -9.45
CA ALA A 11 28.05 37.76 -8.45
C ALA A 11 26.65 37.18 -8.26
N PHE A 12 26.40 35.97 -8.78
CA PHE A 12 25.23 35.18 -8.41
C PHE A 12 25.40 34.73 -6.96
N VAL A 13 24.66 35.36 -6.06
CA VAL A 13 24.47 34.84 -4.71
C VAL A 13 23.49 33.66 -4.83
N ALA A 14 24.01 32.45 -4.82
CA ALA A 14 23.19 31.25 -4.69
C ALA A 14 22.60 31.25 -3.26
N PHE A 15 21.34 31.64 -3.13
CA PHE A 15 20.58 31.33 -1.92
C PHE A 15 20.42 29.82 -1.85
N PRO A 16 20.73 29.18 -0.70
CA PRO A 16 20.36 27.78 -0.53
C PRO A 16 18.83 27.72 -0.64
N LEU A 17 18.33 27.03 -1.65
CA LEU A 17 16.95 26.59 -1.65
C LEU A 17 16.82 25.64 -0.44
N ASN A 18 16.32 26.16 0.67
CA ASN A 18 15.76 25.34 1.74
C ASN A 18 14.53 24.65 1.14
N ALA A 19 14.74 23.52 0.47
CA ALA A 19 13.65 22.64 0.09
C ALA A 19 12.94 22.28 1.39
N GLN A 20 11.70 22.73 1.53
CA GLN A 20 10.82 22.26 2.61
C GLN A 20 10.85 20.74 2.56
N PRO A 21 11.09 20.07 3.69
CA PRO A 21 11.11 18.62 3.71
C PRO A 21 9.78 18.10 3.15
N ASN A 22 9.83 17.25 2.15
CA ASN A 22 8.64 16.63 1.59
C ASN A 22 8.00 15.76 2.67
N VAL A 23 6.82 16.13 3.16
CA VAL A 23 6.07 15.38 4.18
C VAL A 23 4.96 14.63 3.45
N PRO A 24 5.17 13.34 3.11
CA PRO A 24 4.27 12.58 2.24
C PRO A 24 2.85 12.42 2.78
N SER A 25 2.68 12.53 4.09
CA SER A 25 1.39 12.33 4.77
C SER A 25 0.49 13.57 4.80
N SER A 26 0.97 14.73 4.35
CA SER A 26 0.19 15.98 4.36
C SER A 26 -0.64 16.09 3.07
N PRO A 27 -1.97 15.97 3.15
CA PRO A 27 -2.83 16.09 1.98
C PRO A 27 -2.86 17.53 1.44
N SER A 28 -2.95 17.66 0.12
CA SER A 28 -3.11 18.96 -0.56
C SER A 28 -4.53 19.52 -0.40
N VAL A 29 -4.72 20.78 -0.78
CA VAL A 29 -6.02 21.49 -0.64
C VAL A 29 -7.13 20.88 -1.51
N ASP A 30 -6.78 20.17 -2.54
CA ASP A 30 -7.69 19.48 -3.46
C ASP A 30 -7.92 17.99 -3.08
N ALA A 31 -7.39 17.56 -1.94
CA ALA A 31 -7.60 16.23 -1.43
C ALA A 31 -9.06 15.99 -1.04
N PRO A 32 -9.61 14.78 -1.25
CA PRO A 32 -10.94 14.44 -0.78
C PRO A 32 -10.97 14.36 0.75
N GLU A 33 -12.17 14.51 1.32
CA GLU A 33 -12.43 14.74 2.74
C GLU A 33 -11.70 13.78 3.69
N LEU A 34 -11.81 12.47 3.44
CA LEU A 34 -11.23 11.47 4.35
C LEU A 34 -9.71 11.28 4.18
N ALA A 35 -9.07 12.01 3.28
CA ALA A 35 -7.61 12.04 3.18
C ALA A 35 -6.96 12.86 4.30
N ALA A 36 -7.70 13.75 4.96
CA ALA A 36 -7.19 14.56 6.05
C ALA A 36 -6.57 13.70 7.16
N LEU A 37 -5.59 14.28 7.87
CA LEU A 37 -5.03 13.66 9.06
C LEU A 37 -6.09 13.55 10.17
N GLY A 38 -5.96 12.54 11.01
CA GLY A 38 -6.80 12.36 12.18
C GLY A 38 -6.33 13.23 13.38
N PRO A 39 -7.01 13.11 14.53
CA PRO A 39 -6.76 13.95 15.70
C PRO A 39 -5.54 13.56 16.52
N TYR A 40 -4.91 12.42 16.25
CA TYR A 40 -3.77 11.93 17.05
C TYR A 40 -2.43 12.39 16.48
N ALA A 41 -1.48 12.72 17.34
CA ALA A 41 -0.08 12.72 16.97
C ALA A 41 0.35 11.27 16.70
N VAL A 42 1.40 11.08 15.91
CA VAL A 42 1.88 9.77 15.49
C VAL A 42 3.17 9.42 16.23
N GLY A 43 3.17 8.29 16.92
CA GLY A 43 4.36 7.65 17.46
C GLY A 43 4.93 6.64 16.48
N PHE A 44 6.23 6.38 16.56
CA PHE A 44 6.93 5.42 15.72
C PHE A 44 7.90 4.57 16.56
N ARG A 45 7.98 3.30 16.27
CA ARG A 45 9.01 2.39 16.78
C ARG A 45 9.22 1.22 15.83
N THR A 46 10.38 0.58 15.94
CA THR A 46 10.72 -0.64 15.20
C THR A 46 10.85 -1.80 16.15
N VAL A 47 10.34 -2.97 15.76
CA VAL A 47 10.53 -4.25 16.45
C VAL A 47 11.08 -5.29 15.48
N ALA A 48 11.59 -6.41 16.00
CA ALA A 48 12.07 -7.52 15.17
C ALA A 48 11.60 -8.85 15.74
N PHE A 49 11.13 -9.73 14.83
CA PHE A 49 10.72 -11.09 15.15
C PHE A 49 11.61 -12.08 14.39
N ILE A 50 11.73 -13.31 14.90
CA ILE A 50 12.52 -14.38 14.26
C ILE A 50 11.58 -15.55 13.98
N ASN A 51 11.31 -15.80 12.70
CA ASN A 51 10.59 -16.97 12.23
C ASN A 51 11.62 -18.10 12.01
N LYS A 52 11.65 -19.06 12.94
CA LYS A 52 12.66 -20.11 12.96
C LYS A 52 12.40 -21.18 11.93
N GLY A 53 13.48 -21.76 11.40
CA GLY A 53 13.42 -22.96 10.55
C GLY A 53 12.72 -22.73 9.21
N GLN A 54 12.79 -21.53 8.64
CA GLN A 54 12.18 -21.22 7.35
C GLN A 54 13.06 -21.68 6.18
N PRO A 55 12.49 -22.07 5.03
CA PRO A 55 13.26 -22.45 3.87
C PRO A 55 14.01 -21.27 3.28
N ASP A 56 15.33 -21.44 3.04
CA ASP A 56 16.16 -20.47 2.36
C ASP A 56 16.00 -20.55 0.85
N ILE A 57 14.83 -20.17 0.36
CA ILE A 57 14.46 -20.28 -1.05
C ILE A 57 15.30 -19.32 -1.93
N GLU A 58 15.81 -18.27 -1.34
CA GLU A 58 16.57 -17.24 -2.05
C GLU A 58 17.99 -17.72 -2.44
N ASN A 59 18.56 -18.68 -1.69
CA ASN A 59 19.93 -19.15 -1.86
C ASN A 59 20.05 -20.57 -2.46
N VAL A 60 19.02 -21.05 -3.17
CA VAL A 60 18.96 -22.43 -3.70
C VAL A 60 20.01 -22.75 -4.75
N GLY A 61 20.70 -21.77 -5.33
CA GLY A 61 21.63 -21.99 -6.44
C GLY A 61 22.94 -22.74 -6.09
N SER A 62 23.23 -23.03 -4.81
CA SER A 62 24.53 -23.55 -4.35
C SER A 62 24.49 -24.95 -3.76
N THR A 63 23.33 -25.58 -3.53
CA THR A 63 23.25 -26.86 -2.83
C THR A 63 22.71 -27.97 -3.71
N LYS A 64 23.54 -28.97 -4.00
CA LYS A 64 23.13 -30.23 -4.65
C LYS A 64 22.16 -31.09 -3.79
N GLY A 65 21.66 -30.58 -2.66
CA GLY A 65 20.96 -31.35 -1.65
C GLY A 65 19.62 -30.82 -1.16
N GLY A 66 19.02 -29.82 -1.79
CA GLY A 66 17.74 -29.25 -1.34
C GLY A 66 17.86 -27.85 -0.73
N VAL A 67 16.72 -27.31 -0.23
CA VAL A 67 16.66 -26.00 0.41
C VAL A 67 17.05 -26.13 1.88
N SER A 68 18.07 -25.39 2.34
CA SER A 68 18.43 -25.29 3.75
C SER A 68 17.37 -24.57 4.56
N LEU A 69 17.33 -24.82 5.86
CA LEU A 69 16.47 -24.06 6.77
C LEU A 69 17.29 -22.97 7.47
N VAL A 70 16.70 -21.79 7.61
CA VAL A 70 17.31 -20.62 8.24
C VAL A 70 16.33 -19.94 9.21
N ASP A 71 16.86 -19.21 10.16
CA ASP A 71 16.08 -18.34 11.02
C ASP A 71 15.85 -17.01 10.31
N ARG A 72 14.60 -16.82 9.82
CA ARG A 72 14.23 -15.63 9.06
C ARG A 72 13.87 -14.49 10.02
N ARG A 73 14.73 -13.48 10.10
CA ARG A 73 14.51 -12.28 10.88
C ARG A 73 13.66 -11.29 10.09
N LEU A 74 12.53 -10.84 10.65
CA LEU A 74 11.64 -9.82 10.11
C LEU A 74 11.67 -8.59 11.02
N GLN A 75 12.04 -7.45 10.46
CA GLN A 75 11.86 -6.15 11.08
C GLN A 75 10.45 -5.65 10.76
N VAL A 76 9.80 -5.00 11.71
CA VAL A 76 8.48 -4.40 11.55
C VAL A 76 8.50 -2.99 12.12
N ASP A 77 8.15 -2.04 11.28
CA ASP A 77 7.97 -0.64 11.66
C ASP A 77 6.52 -0.42 12.10
N ILE A 78 6.33 0.25 13.24
CA ILE A 78 5.02 0.40 13.87
C ILE A 78 4.74 1.88 14.10
N TRP A 79 3.66 2.37 13.49
CA TRP A 79 3.08 3.68 13.73
C TRP A 79 1.84 3.53 14.61
N TYR A 80 1.65 4.45 15.55
CA TYR A 80 0.55 4.33 16.51
C TYR A 80 0.10 5.71 17.01
N PRO A 81 -1.16 5.83 17.47
CA PRO A 81 -1.65 7.04 18.13
C PRO A 81 -0.80 7.37 19.34
N ALA A 82 -0.32 8.60 19.41
CA ALA A 82 0.58 9.07 20.47
C ALA A 82 0.17 10.43 21.04
N SER A 83 0.72 10.77 22.19
CA SER A 83 0.62 12.12 22.76
C SER A 83 1.45 13.10 21.94
N ALA A 84 0.89 14.28 21.66
CA ALA A 84 1.66 15.35 21.04
C ALA A 84 2.78 15.81 21.95
N VAL A 85 3.99 15.98 21.41
CA VAL A 85 5.16 16.51 22.13
C VAL A 85 5.60 17.78 21.42
N LYS A 86 5.40 18.93 22.06
CA LYS A 86 5.77 20.23 21.49
C LYS A 86 7.27 20.31 21.21
N GLY A 87 7.64 20.63 19.97
CA GLY A 87 9.04 20.76 19.55
C GLY A 87 9.79 19.43 19.40
N ALA A 88 9.11 18.28 19.45
CA ALA A 88 9.75 17.01 19.20
C ALA A 88 10.26 16.93 17.76
N LYS A 89 11.45 16.31 17.60
CA LYS A 89 12.02 16.02 16.30
C LYS A 89 11.26 14.84 15.68
N THR A 90 10.77 15.03 14.46
CA THR A 90 10.12 13.96 13.70
C THR A 90 11.11 12.99 13.11
N VAL A 91 10.64 11.78 12.80
CA VAL A 91 11.42 10.71 12.17
C VAL A 91 11.82 11.09 10.76
N VAL A 92 13.06 10.73 10.39
CA VAL A 92 13.50 10.70 8.99
C VAL A 92 13.64 9.23 8.59
N TYR A 93 12.69 8.77 7.77
CA TYR A 93 12.72 7.42 7.23
C TYR A 93 13.84 7.29 6.20
N ARG A 94 14.50 6.14 6.19
CA ARG A 94 15.58 5.83 5.26
C ARG A 94 15.30 4.56 4.52
N GLY A 95 15.59 4.56 3.23
CA GLY A 95 15.45 3.42 2.37
C GLY A 95 16.50 3.41 1.27
N SER A 96 16.52 2.35 0.50
CA SER A 96 17.31 2.25 -0.72
C SER A 96 16.51 1.48 -1.76
N LEU A 97 16.72 1.83 -3.04
CA LEU A 97 16.26 1.06 -4.18
C LEU A 97 17.44 0.47 -4.93
N TRP A 98 17.26 -0.74 -5.44
CA TRP A 98 18.20 -1.36 -6.35
C TRP A 98 18.26 -0.58 -7.67
N GLY A 99 19.47 -0.29 -8.14
CA GLY A 99 19.69 0.24 -9.47
C GLY A 99 19.75 -0.88 -10.51
N GLU A 100 19.25 -0.63 -11.71
CA GLU A 100 19.48 -1.50 -12.86
C GLU A 100 20.97 -1.41 -13.27
N PRO A 101 21.72 -2.54 -13.33
CA PRO A 101 23.12 -2.51 -13.65
C PRO A 101 23.40 -1.81 -15.02
N PRO A 102 24.47 -0.99 -15.10
CA PRO A 102 25.56 -0.79 -14.14
C PRO A 102 25.27 0.22 -13.01
N ARG A 103 24.06 0.70 -12.87
CA ARG A 103 23.68 1.69 -11.86
C ARG A 103 23.73 1.08 -10.45
N PRO A 104 24.39 1.74 -9.47
CA PRO A 104 24.38 1.28 -8.09
C PRO A 104 22.99 1.45 -7.44
N SER A 105 22.75 0.80 -6.31
CA SER A 105 21.59 1.11 -5.52
C SER A 105 21.65 2.54 -4.97
N VAL A 106 20.50 3.19 -4.90
CA VAL A 106 20.35 4.59 -4.46
C VAL A 106 19.69 4.63 -3.10
N SER A 107 20.36 5.24 -2.13
CA SER A 107 19.78 5.51 -0.82
C SER A 107 19.00 6.81 -0.85
N PHE A 108 17.89 6.85 -0.12
CA PHE A 108 17.04 8.04 0.00
C PHE A 108 16.59 8.25 1.44
N SER A 109 16.10 9.47 1.70
CA SER A 109 15.49 9.84 2.96
C SER A 109 14.18 10.59 2.75
N GLN A 110 13.22 10.38 3.67
CA GLN A 110 11.94 11.07 3.67
C GLN A 110 11.60 11.52 5.07
N SER A 111 11.25 12.80 5.23
CA SER A 111 10.77 13.35 6.49
C SER A 111 9.34 12.88 6.76
N GLY A 112 9.08 12.44 7.99
CA GLY A 112 7.78 12.01 8.44
C GLY A 112 7.14 12.99 9.43
N LEU A 113 5.92 12.64 9.87
CA LEU A 113 5.17 13.30 10.94
C LEU A 113 5.38 12.64 12.30
N ALA A 114 5.76 11.36 12.30
CA ALA A 114 5.86 10.56 13.51
C ALA A 114 7.02 11.00 14.41
N VAL A 115 6.87 10.80 15.71
CA VAL A 115 7.90 11.00 16.72
C VAL A 115 8.36 9.66 17.26
N GLU A 116 9.68 9.42 17.24
CA GLU A 116 10.24 8.16 17.68
C GLU A 116 9.97 7.93 19.17
N ASN A 117 9.48 6.73 19.50
CA ASN A 117 9.16 6.29 20.86
C ASN A 117 8.22 7.23 21.64
N ALA A 118 7.38 8.02 20.93
CA ALA A 118 6.38 8.85 21.59
C ALA A 118 5.42 8.01 22.44
N LYS A 119 4.94 8.58 23.55
CA LYS A 119 4.04 7.87 24.47
C LYS A 119 2.73 7.48 23.78
N PRO A 120 2.38 6.18 23.68
CA PRO A 120 1.10 5.74 23.12
C PRO A 120 -0.09 6.31 23.89
N VAL A 121 -1.20 6.58 23.18
CA VAL A 121 -2.47 6.98 23.76
C VAL A 121 -3.58 6.01 23.35
N GLY A 122 -4.55 5.82 24.24
CA GLY A 122 -5.65 4.89 24.02
C GLY A 122 -5.26 3.41 24.17
N ARG A 123 -6.22 2.55 23.88
CA ARG A 123 -6.12 1.08 23.97
C ARG A 123 -7.04 0.47 22.92
N GLU A 124 -6.85 -0.81 22.65
CA GLU A 124 -7.74 -1.59 21.77
C GLU A 124 -7.93 -0.97 20.37
N HIS A 125 -6.85 -0.36 19.84
CA HIS A 125 -6.88 0.17 18.49
C HIS A 125 -6.99 -0.95 17.44
N PRO A 126 -7.69 -0.77 16.32
CA PRO A 126 -7.61 -1.69 15.21
C PRO A 126 -6.17 -1.78 14.69
N LEU A 127 -5.74 -2.99 14.31
CA LEU A 127 -4.41 -3.24 13.72
C LEU A 127 -4.51 -3.29 12.20
N VAL A 128 -3.64 -2.55 11.52
CA VAL A 128 -3.44 -2.61 10.07
C VAL A 128 -2.03 -3.11 9.79
N VAL A 129 -1.92 -4.28 9.15
CA VAL A 129 -0.63 -4.84 8.74
C VAL A 129 -0.37 -4.51 7.27
N VAL A 130 0.78 -3.91 6.98
CA VAL A 130 1.15 -3.40 5.64
C VAL A 130 2.28 -4.22 5.05
N SER A 131 2.11 -4.64 3.78
CA SER A 131 3.10 -5.35 2.97
C SER A 131 3.43 -4.56 1.71
N HIS A 132 4.68 -4.12 1.57
CA HIS A 132 5.17 -3.30 0.45
C HIS A 132 5.35 -4.10 -0.85
N GLY A 133 5.58 -3.43 -1.97
CA GLY A 133 5.88 -4.02 -3.27
C GLY A 133 7.22 -4.79 -3.30
N TYR A 134 7.47 -5.50 -4.41
CA TYR A 134 8.73 -6.26 -4.59
C TYR A 134 9.94 -5.34 -4.47
N SER A 135 10.97 -5.80 -3.75
CA SER A 135 12.24 -5.07 -3.53
C SER A 135 12.11 -3.66 -2.97
N ASN A 136 10.99 -3.35 -2.32
CA ASN A 136 10.74 -2.10 -1.62
C ASN A 136 10.99 -2.23 -0.11
N ASN A 137 10.59 -1.21 0.62
CA ASN A 137 10.59 -1.18 2.09
C ASN A 137 9.45 -0.28 2.60
N PRO A 138 9.10 -0.32 3.90
CA PRO A 138 8.02 0.48 4.48
C PRO A 138 8.13 1.99 4.28
N ALA A 139 9.35 2.54 4.17
CA ALA A 139 9.57 3.98 4.03
C ALA A 139 8.90 4.60 2.80
N VAL A 140 8.61 3.78 1.75
CA VAL A 140 7.96 4.28 0.54
C VAL A 140 6.43 4.37 0.66
N MET A 141 5.84 3.95 1.79
CA MET A 141 4.39 3.96 2.02
C MET A 141 3.98 4.78 3.25
N THR A 142 4.81 5.71 3.69
CA THR A 142 4.53 6.50 4.90
C THR A 142 3.34 7.44 4.74
N TRP A 143 2.97 7.80 3.51
CA TRP A 143 1.71 8.51 3.22
C TRP A 143 0.49 7.78 3.80
N LEU A 144 0.51 6.44 3.79
CA LEU A 144 -0.56 5.59 4.31
C LEU A 144 -0.41 5.34 5.81
N THR A 145 0.79 4.92 6.24
CA THR A 145 1.00 4.43 7.61
C THR A 145 0.84 5.53 8.65
N GLU A 146 1.40 6.72 8.41
CA GLU A 146 1.25 7.86 9.31
C GLU A 146 -0.17 8.40 9.34
N ASN A 147 -0.80 8.48 8.15
CA ASN A 147 -2.17 8.99 8.06
C ASN A 147 -3.16 8.10 8.82
N LEU A 148 -3.10 6.78 8.64
CA LEU A 148 -3.95 5.85 9.38
C LEU A 148 -3.66 5.87 10.87
N ALA A 149 -2.38 5.96 11.29
CA ALA A 149 -2.02 6.07 12.69
C ALA A 149 -2.58 7.35 13.33
N SER A 150 -2.55 8.49 12.62
CA SER A 150 -3.18 9.73 13.07
C SER A 150 -4.69 9.62 13.29
N LYS A 151 -5.34 8.66 12.62
CA LYS A 151 -6.78 8.36 12.73
C LYS A 151 -7.12 7.33 13.81
N GLY A 152 -6.12 6.86 14.57
CA GLY A 152 -6.37 5.94 15.67
C GLY A 152 -6.22 4.46 15.32
N TYR A 153 -5.53 4.11 14.24
CA TYR A 153 -5.09 2.75 13.96
C TYR A 153 -3.67 2.51 14.49
N VAL A 154 -3.36 1.30 14.90
CA VAL A 154 -1.97 0.84 14.99
C VAL A 154 -1.62 0.24 13.64
N VAL A 155 -0.58 0.76 13.00
CA VAL A 155 -0.16 0.35 11.65
C VAL A 155 1.21 -0.29 11.75
N ALA A 156 1.35 -1.52 11.27
CA ALA A 156 2.59 -2.29 11.32
C ALA A 156 3.02 -2.68 9.91
N ALA A 157 4.15 -2.19 9.44
CA ALA A 157 4.65 -2.50 8.11
C ALA A 157 5.89 -3.41 8.18
N ILE A 158 5.82 -4.53 7.46
CA ILE A 158 6.84 -5.57 7.48
C ILE A 158 7.96 -5.22 6.49
N HIS A 159 9.23 -5.29 6.93
CA HIS A 159 10.38 -5.28 6.03
C HIS A 159 10.59 -6.70 5.49
N HIS A 160 10.03 -6.97 4.33
CA HIS A 160 10.31 -8.22 3.64
C HIS A 160 11.72 -8.19 3.03
N ARG A 161 12.39 -9.32 3.10
CA ARG A 161 13.73 -9.48 2.53
C ARG A 161 13.59 -10.10 1.15
N ASP A 162 13.31 -9.26 0.16
CA ASP A 162 13.24 -9.71 -1.22
C ASP A 162 14.63 -9.74 -1.85
N PRO A 163 14.91 -10.68 -2.76
CA PRO A 163 16.16 -10.71 -3.49
C PRO A 163 16.27 -9.51 -4.45
N ASN A 164 17.52 -9.17 -4.82
CA ASN A 164 17.78 -8.13 -5.81
C ASN A 164 17.19 -8.54 -7.18
N PRO A 165 16.25 -7.77 -7.77
CA PRO A 165 15.53 -8.14 -8.99
C PRO A 165 16.42 -8.26 -10.23
N TYR A 166 17.61 -7.67 -10.21
CA TYR A 166 18.51 -7.59 -11.39
C TYR A 166 19.60 -8.66 -11.42
N VAL A 167 19.92 -9.27 -10.27
CA VAL A 167 21.06 -10.20 -10.15
C VAL A 167 20.66 -11.62 -9.76
N VAL A 168 19.38 -11.92 -9.69
CA VAL A 168 18.85 -13.22 -9.25
C VAL A 168 18.29 -14.05 -10.42
N SER A 169 18.32 -15.37 -10.24
CA SER A 169 17.67 -16.31 -11.16
C SER A 169 16.14 -16.18 -11.10
N ALA A 170 15.44 -16.74 -12.09
CA ALA A 170 13.98 -16.85 -12.08
C ALA A 170 13.46 -17.56 -10.81
N VAL A 171 14.18 -18.59 -10.35
CA VAL A 171 13.86 -19.36 -9.13
C VAL A 171 13.91 -18.46 -7.89
N THR A 172 15.00 -17.71 -7.73
CA THR A 172 15.17 -16.79 -6.58
C THR A 172 14.15 -15.66 -6.63
N ARG A 173 13.89 -15.11 -7.83
CA ARG A 173 12.89 -14.06 -8.04
C ARG A 173 11.48 -14.49 -7.64
N ALA A 174 11.16 -15.79 -7.75
CA ALA A 174 9.87 -16.33 -7.35
C ALA A 174 9.74 -16.58 -5.83
N ALA A 175 10.83 -16.50 -5.05
CA ALA A 175 10.83 -16.75 -3.61
C ALA A 175 9.79 -15.94 -2.81
N PRO A 176 9.51 -14.65 -3.12
CA PRO A 176 8.49 -13.88 -2.45
C PRO A 176 7.07 -14.47 -2.55
N ASN A 177 6.79 -15.31 -3.55
CA ASN A 177 5.47 -15.96 -3.65
C ASN A 177 5.21 -16.93 -2.48
N PHE A 178 6.26 -17.51 -1.92
CA PHE A 178 6.17 -18.28 -0.68
C PHE A 178 6.37 -17.39 0.55
N ASN A 179 7.42 -16.57 0.56
CA ASN A 179 7.81 -15.83 1.74
C ASN A 179 6.77 -14.81 2.19
N ARG A 180 6.11 -14.09 1.25
CA ARG A 180 5.19 -12.99 1.59
C ARG A 180 4.00 -13.42 2.44
N PRO A 181 3.17 -14.40 2.05
CA PRO A 181 2.05 -14.83 2.88
C PRO A 181 2.51 -15.43 4.22
N VAL A 182 3.64 -16.17 4.25
CA VAL A 182 4.23 -16.71 5.48
C VAL A 182 4.69 -15.60 6.41
N ASP A 183 5.41 -14.59 5.91
CA ASP A 183 5.86 -13.44 6.69
C ASP A 183 4.68 -12.65 7.28
N ILE A 184 3.62 -12.44 6.48
CA ILE A 184 2.42 -11.70 6.91
C ILE A 184 1.71 -12.44 8.04
N ALA A 185 1.45 -13.73 7.89
CA ALA A 185 0.78 -14.54 8.92
C ALA A 185 1.62 -14.57 10.21
N PHE A 186 2.91 -14.89 10.10
CA PHE A 186 3.82 -14.94 11.23
C PHE A 186 3.93 -13.58 11.95
N ALA A 187 4.23 -12.49 11.22
CA ALA A 187 4.36 -11.18 11.82
C ALA A 187 3.07 -10.72 12.49
N THR A 188 1.90 -11.00 11.89
CA THR A 188 0.60 -10.64 12.50
C THR A 188 0.39 -11.38 13.82
N ALA A 189 0.73 -12.67 13.88
CA ALA A 189 0.64 -13.45 15.12
C ALA A 189 1.58 -12.91 16.21
N GLU A 190 2.82 -12.57 15.88
CA GLU A 190 3.78 -12.00 16.83
C GLU A 190 3.39 -10.57 17.27
N LEU A 191 2.85 -9.75 16.38
CA LEU A 191 2.33 -8.41 16.70
C LEU A 191 1.19 -8.47 17.72
N ARG A 192 0.27 -9.44 17.61
CA ARG A 192 -0.80 -9.64 18.61
C ARG A 192 -0.23 -9.85 20.01
N LYS A 193 0.83 -10.65 20.14
CA LYS A 193 1.49 -10.91 21.41
C LYS A 193 2.24 -9.67 21.92
N ALA A 194 3.03 -9.03 21.04
CA ALA A 194 3.91 -7.93 21.41
C ALA A 194 3.15 -6.62 21.75
N LEU A 195 2.02 -6.36 21.09
CA LEU A 195 1.23 -5.15 21.28
C LEU A 195 0.20 -5.27 22.41
N GLY A 196 -0.24 -6.49 22.73
CA GLY A 196 -1.15 -6.77 23.83
C GLY A 196 -2.37 -5.84 23.83
N ALA A 197 -2.64 -5.21 24.97
CA ALA A 197 -3.80 -4.31 25.13
C ALA A 197 -3.75 -3.00 24.32
N GLN A 198 -2.69 -2.73 23.57
CA GLN A 198 -2.64 -1.58 22.66
C GLN A 198 -3.54 -1.79 21.44
N ILE A 199 -3.76 -3.03 21.04
CA ILE A 199 -4.61 -3.39 19.89
C ILE A 199 -5.81 -4.24 20.32
N ASP A 200 -6.85 -4.24 19.48
CA ASP A 200 -7.92 -5.22 19.52
C ASP A 200 -7.61 -6.36 18.54
N PRO A 201 -7.30 -7.56 19.01
CA PRO A 201 -6.91 -8.68 18.15
C PRO A 201 -8.05 -9.20 17.25
N SER A 202 -9.30 -8.78 17.50
CA SER A 202 -10.46 -9.11 16.67
C SER A 202 -10.71 -8.13 15.51
N ARG A 203 -9.94 -7.02 15.45
CA ARG A 203 -10.07 -5.94 14.45
C ARG A 203 -8.77 -5.74 13.67
N ILE A 204 -8.52 -6.65 12.75
CA ILE A 204 -7.29 -6.68 11.93
C ILE A 204 -7.63 -6.45 10.47
N ALA A 205 -6.84 -5.62 9.78
CA ALA A 205 -6.82 -5.49 8.34
C ALA A 205 -5.43 -5.76 7.77
N LEU A 206 -5.41 -6.26 6.54
CA LEU A 206 -4.20 -6.38 5.73
C LEU A 206 -4.25 -5.36 4.59
N VAL A 207 -3.15 -4.66 4.36
CA VAL A 207 -2.99 -3.74 3.22
C VAL A 207 -1.72 -4.13 2.47
N GLY A 208 -1.82 -4.34 1.15
CA GLY A 208 -0.66 -4.75 0.36
C GLY A 208 -0.58 -4.06 -0.99
N TYR A 209 0.64 -3.76 -1.43
CA TYR A 209 0.91 -3.20 -2.75
C TYR A 209 1.72 -4.16 -3.62
N SER A 210 1.33 -4.36 -4.88
CA SER A 210 2.03 -5.18 -5.86
C SER A 210 2.28 -6.61 -5.32
N GLN A 211 3.51 -7.04 -5.14
CA GLN A 211 3.85 -8.32 -4.49
C GLN A 211 3.28 -8.42 -3.06
N GLY A 212 3.18 -7.29 -2.34
CA GLY A 212 2.48 -7.23 -1.06
C GLY A 212 0.97 -7.46 -1.22
N GLY A 213 0.38 -6.98 -2.32
CA GLY A 213 -1.02 -7.25 -2.68
C GLY A 213 -1.29 -8.74 -2.87
N TYR A 214 -0.40 -9.44 -3.59
CA TYR A 214 -0.42 -10.90 -3.66
C TYR A 214 -0.37 -11.54 -2.26
N GLY A 215 0.58 -11.08 -1.43
CA GLY A 215 0.77 -11.61 -0.08
C GLY A 215 -0.47 -11.47 0.80
N VAL A 216 -1.11 -10.28 0.81
CA VAL A 216 -2.31 -10.04 1.64
C VAL A 216 -3.55 -10.77 1.12
N LEU A 217 -3.70 -10.97 -0.19
CA LEU A 217 -4.77 -11.79 -0.74
C LEU A 217 -4.61 -13.25 -0.32
N THR A 218 -3.38 -13.79 -0.42
CA THR A 218 -3.09 -15.18 -0.05
C THR A 218 -3.25 -15.39 1.46
N ALA A 219 -2.66 -14.53 2.30
CA ALA A 219 -2.82 -14.59 3.76
C ALA A 219 -4.25 -14.25 4.22
N GLY A 220 -5.02 -13.58 3.38
CA GLY A 220 -6.41 -13.21 3.60
C GLY A 220 -7.44 -14.25 3.17
N GLY A 221 -6.99 -15.39 2.65
CA GLY A 221 -7.86 -16.53 2.35
C GLY A 221 -7.88 -16.99 0.89
N ALA A 222 -7.23 -16.27 -0.05
CA ALA A 222 -7.06 -16.78 -1.41
C ALA A 222 -6.12 -17.98 -1.40
N THR A 223 -6.60 -19.17 -1.73
CA THR A 223 -5.76 -20.36 -1.77
C THR A 223 -5.10 -20.55 -3.14
N LEU A 224 -3.80 -20.91 -3.12
CA LEU A 224 -3.02 -21.08 -4.34
C LEU A 224 -3.48 -22.30 -5.15
N ASP A 225 -3.64 -22.11 -6.46
CA ASP A 225 -3.93 -23.18 -7.41
C ASP A 225 -2.66 -24.03 -7.66
N LEU A 226 -2.77 -25.33 -7.54
CA LEU A 226 -1.67 -26.28 -7.81
C LEU A 226 -1.16 -26.22 -9.27
N GLU A 227 -2.01 -25.79 -10.19
CA GLU A 227 -1.69 -25.56 -11.60
C GLU A 227 -1.26 -24.10 -11.86
N GLY A 228 -1.16 -23.28 -10.79
CA GLY A 228 -0.84 -21.87 -10.88
C GLY A 228 0.58 -21.59 -11.37
N PRO A 229 0.86 -20.38 -11.87
CA PRO A 229 2.20 -19.97 -12.24
C PRO A 229 3.12 -19.99 -11.00
N ASN A 230 4.40 -20.19 -11.23
CA ASN A 230 5.43 -20.31 -10.19
C ASN A 230 5.38 -21.58 -9.31
N MET A 231 4.35 -22.42 -9.42
CA MET A 231 4.26 -23.63 -8.61
C MET A 231 5.46 -24.57 -8.82
N ALA A 232 5.97 -24.64 -10.05
CA ALA A 232 7.18 -25.40 -10.39
C ALA A 232 8.46 -24.58 -10.23
N VAL A 233 8.37 -23.23 -10.24
CA VAL A 233 9.54 -22.34 -10.24
C VAL A 233 10.07 -22.11 -8.82
N VAL A 234 9.20 -22.09 -7.80
CA VAL A 234 9.63 -21.95 -6.40
C VAL A 234 10.37 -23.21 -5.97
N ALA A 235 11.63 -23.05 -5.59
CA ALA A 235 12.54 -24.14 -5.28
C ALA A 235 12.02 -25.09 -4.21
N GLY A 236 12.40 -26.38 -4.34
CA GLY A 236 12.08 -27.41 -3.37
C GLY A 236 10.59 -27.75 -3.24
N GLY A 237 9.74 -27.26 -4.15
CA GLY A 237 8.30 -27.47 -4.11
C GLY A 237 7.61 -26.80 -2.91
N TRP A 238 8.25 -25.83 -2.28
CA TRP A 238 7.75 -25.17 -1.07
C TRP A 238 6.41 -24.47 -1.30
N LEU A 239 6.17 -23.90 -2.49
CA LEU A 239 4.89 -23.25 -2.78
C LEU A 239 3.70 -24.23 -2.72
N LYS A 240 3.92 -25.50 -3.06
CA LYS A 240 2.90 -26.56 -2.94
C LYS A 240 2.48 -26.82 -1.49
N LYS A 241 3.38 -26.54 -0.52
CA LYS A 241 3.11 -26.73 0.90
C LYS A 241 2.12 -25.73 1.48
N ILE A 242 1.89 -24.61 0.80
CA ILE A 242 0.91 -23.58 1.16
C ILE A 242 -0.20 -23.44 0.09
N ALA A 243 -0.29 -24.39 -0.84
CA ALA A 243 -1.33 -24.42 -1.85
C ALA A 243 -2.60 -25.08 -1.34
N ARG A 244 -3.70 -24.92 -2.08
CA ARG A 244 -5.00 -25.49 -1.75
C ARG A 244 -4.91 -26.99 -1.40
N GLY A 245 -5.57 -27.36 -0.31
CA GLY A 245 -5.62 -28.73 0.19
C GLY A 245 -4.39 -29.15 1.01
N SER A 246 -3.40 -28.27 1.21
CA SER A 246 -2.31 -28.50 2.15
C SER A 246 -2.63 -27.90 3.53
N THR A 247 -2.05 -28.47 4.59
CA THR A 247 -2.16 -27.91 5.96
C THR A 247 -1.57 -26.51 6.05
N GLY A 248 -0.47 -26.23 5.33
CA GLY A 248 0.16 -24.92 5.29
C GLY A 248 -0.72 -23.83 4.66
N ALA A 249 -1.70 -24.17 3.83
CA ALA A 249 -2.66 -23.22 3.30
C ALA A 249 -3.53 -22.61 4.40
N ASP A 250 -3.85 -23.35 5.44
CA ASP A 250 -4.59 -22.84 6.60
C ASP A 250 -3.67 -22.14 7.59
N GLU A 251 -2.44 -22.61 7.76
CA GLU A 251 -1.46 -22.00 8.66
C GLU A 251 -1.04 -20.58 8.27
N ILE A 252 -1.11 -20.22 6.99
CA ILE A 252 -0.81 -18.86 6.51
C ILE A 252 -2.02 -17.92 6.53
N LYS A 253 -3.23 -18.40 6.88
CA LYS A 253 -4.42 -17.54 7.01
C LYS A 253 -4.33 -16.71 8.28
N VAL A 254 -4.66 -15.43 8.15
CA VAL A 254 -4.71 -14.51 9.30
C VAL A 254 -6.08 -14.57 9.95
N ASP A 255 -6.14 -15.10 11.19
CA ASP A 255 -7.37 -15.15 11.95
C ASP A 255 -7.85 -13.74 12.36
N GLY A 256 -9.17 -13.58 12.57
CA GLY A 256 -9.77 -12.32 13.01
C GLY A 256 -9.70 -11.20 11.99
N LEU A 257 -9.40 -11.52 10.72
CA LEU A 257 -9.31 -10.56 9.63
C LEU A 257 -10.69 -9.99 9.30
N LYS A 258 -10.78 -8.66 9.21
CA LYS A 258 -12.03 -7.92 8.95
C LYS A 258 -12.01 -7.15 7.62
N ALA A 259 -10.84 -6.88 7.06
CA ALA A 259 -10.71 -6.15 5.82
C ALA A 259 -9.39 -6.49 5.10
N ILE A 260 -9.43 -6.52 3.79
CA ILE A 260 -8.26 -6.62 2.91
C ILE A 260 -8.27 -5.45 1.95
N VAL A 261 -7.13 -4.77 1.81
CA VAL A 261 -6.91 -3.76 0.78
C VAL A 261 -5.73 -4.21 -0.07
N ALA A 262 -5.93 -4.37 -1.37
CA ALA A 262 -4.88 -4.76 -2.30
C ALA A 262 -4.74 -3.74 -3.43
N LEU A 263 -3.58 -3.05 -3.46
CA LEU A 263 -3.23 -2.05 -4.46
C LEU A 263 -2.37 -2.71 -5.54
N ALA A 264 -2.80 -2.65 -6.79
CA ALA A 264 -2.13 -3.25 -7.95
C ALA A 264 -1.59 -4.67 -7.64
N PRO A 265 -2.43 -5.61 -7.16
CA PRO A 265 -1.97 -6.88 -6.61
C PRO A 265 -1.29 -7.74 -7.67
N GLY A 266 -0.06 -8.20 -7.40
CA GLY A 266 0.62 -9.22 -8.20
C GLY A 266 -0.15 -10.55 -8.20
N GLY A 267 0.29 -11.50 -9.03
CA GLY A 267 -0.26 -12.85 -9.07
C GLY A 267 -1.28 -13.12 -10.18
N GLY A 268 -1.54 -12.13 -11.06
CA GLY A 268 -2.51 -12.27 -12.17
C GLY A 268 -1.97 -12.88 -13.46
N LEU A 269 -0.68 -12.72 -13.79
CA LEU A 269 -0.11 -13.06 -15.10
C LEU A 269 0.65 -14.39 -15.12
N PRO A 270 0.66 -15.10 -16.25
CA PRO A 270 -0.31 -15.12 -17.37
C PRO A 270 -1.60 -15.85 -17.01
N ARG A 271 -1.63 -16.49 -15.86
CA ARG A 271 -2.74 -17.19 -15.22
C ARG A 271 -2.75 -16.81 -13.73
N SER A 272 -3.93 -16.59 -13.16
CA SER A 272 -4.08 -16.27 -11.74
C SER A 272 -3.40 -17.33 -10.85
N ALA A 273 -2.64 -16.86 -9.86
CA ALA A 273 -1.98 -17.75 -8.89
C ALA A 273 -2.96 -18.59 -8.07
N TRP A 274 -4.21 -18.13 -7.96
CA TRP A 274 -5.25 -18.75 -7.10
C TRP A 274 -6.29 -19.55 -7.89
N GLY A 275 -6.45 -19.29 -9.19
CA GLY A 275 -7.58 -19.81 -9.95
C GLY A 275 -8.95 -19.29 -9.44
N PRO A 276 -10.05 -19.61 -10.13
CA PRO A 276 -11.38 -19.17 -9.72
C PRO A 276 -11.81 -19.69 -8.34
N GLU A 277 -11.51 -20.98 -8.06
CA GLU A 277 -11.89 -21.58 -6.77
C GLU A 277 -11.10 -21.00 -5.61
N GLY A 278 -9.79 -20.74 -5.79
CA GLY A 278 -8.96 -20.13 -4.74
C GLY A 278 -9.35 -18.69 -4.43
N LEU A 279 -9.76 -17.90 -5.42
CA LEU A 279 -10.30 -16.58 -5.21
C LEU A 279 -11.66 -16.60 -4.53
N ALA A 280 -12.51 -17.59 -4.84
CA ALA A 280 -13.82 -17.74 -4.21
C ALA A 280 -13.74 -18.08 -2.71
N GLU A 281 -12.61 -18.55 -2.20
CA GLU A 281 -12.40 -18.76 -0.76
C GLU A 281 -12.24 -17.46 0.05
N ILE A 282 -11.99 -16.33 -0.60
CA ILE A 282 -11.99 -15.04 0.10
C ILE A 282 -13.43 -14.70 0.53
N THR A 283 -13.66 -14.61 1.83
CA THR A 283 -14.93 -14.18 2.45
C THR A 283 -14.80 -12.85 3.17
N THR A 284 -13.59 -12.42 3.46
CA THR A 284 -13.28 -11.14 4.09
C THR A 284 -13.57 -9.99 3.12
N PRO A 285 -14.21 -8.89 3.57
CA PRO A 285 -14.41 -7.69 2.75
C PRO A 285 -13.14 -7.23 2.07
N LEU A 286 -13.23 -6.86 0.78
CA LEU A 286 -12.09 -6.62 -0.09
C LEU A 286 -12.20 -5.29 -0.84
N LEU A 287 -11.18 -4.44 -0.73
CA LEU A 287 -10.98 -3.26 -1.57
C LEU A 287 -9.76 -3.47 -2.48
N LEU A 288 -10.03 -3.48 -3.78
CA LEU A 288 -9.00 -3.52 -4.82
C LEU A 288 -8.82 -2.12 -5.39
N ILE A 289 -7.56 -1.73 -5.67
CA ILE A 289 -7.22 -0.44 -6.28
C ILE A 289 -6.17 -0.68 -7.36
N GLN A 290 -6.42 -0.26 -8.61
CA GLN A 290 -5.43 -0.42 -9.69
C GLN A 290 -5.63 0.62 -10.80
N GLY A 291 -4.55 0.97 -11.50
CA GLY A 291 -4.58 1.68 -12.77
C GLY A 291 -4.94 0.74 -13.94
N ASP A 292 -5.74 1.20 -14.91
CA ASP A 292 -6.14 0.35 -16.04
C ASP A 292 -5.10 0.29 -17.18
N ALA A 293 -4.02 1.07 -17.07
CA ALA A 293 -2.86 1.05 -17.97
C ALA A 293 -1.57 0.53 -17.30
N ASP A 294 -1.71 -0.27 -16.22
CA ASP A 294 -0.59 -0.83 -15.46
C ASP A 294 0.25 -1.78 -16.34
N PRO A 295 1.53 -1.44 -16.63
CA PRO A 295 2.39 -2.27 -17.49
C PRO A 295 3.07 -3.42 -16.74
N VAL A 296 2.99 -3.46 -15.42
CA VAL A 296 3.65 -4.47 -14.57
C VAL A 296 2.67 -5.57 -14.18
N VAL A 297 1.47 -5.17 -13.77
CA VAL A 297 0.37 -6.08 -13.45
C VAL A 297 -0.79 -5.74 -14.37
N ASP A 298 -1.04 -6.58 -15.36
CA ASP A 298 -2.15 -6.37 -16.29
C ASP A 298 -3.48 -6.23 -15.55
N TYR A 299 -4.21 -5.19 -15.84
CA TYR A 299 -5.46 -4.85 -15.15
C TYR A 299 -6.52 -5.96 -15.28
N THR A 300 -6.64 -6.56 -16.46
CA THR A 300 -7.69 -7.55 -16.75
C THR A 300 -7.45 -8.86 -16.00
N THR A 301 -6.20 -9.34 -15.99
CA THR A 301 -5.79 -10.57 -15.30
C THR A 301 -5.38 -10.33 -13.85
N GLY A 302 -5.18 -9.07 -13.45
CA GLY A 302 -4.88 -8.62 -12.10
C GLY A 302 -6.14 -8.30 -11.28
N ALA A 303 -6.31 -7.04 -10.88
CA ALA A 303 -7.38 -6.64 -9.97
C ALA A 303 -8.79 -6.93 -10.51
N LEU A 304 -9.03 -6.80 -11.83
CA LEU A 304 -10.34 -7.12 -12.41
C LEU A 304 -10.66 -8.61 -12.30
N ALA A 305 -9.69 -9.50 -12.54
CA ALA A 305 -9.87 -10.94 -12.36
C ALA A 305 -10.08 -11.32 -10.88
N VAL A 306 -9.34 -10.70 -9.96
CA VAL A 306 -9.54 -10.89 -8.51
C VAL A 306 -10.94 -10.42 -8.10
N PHE A 307 -11.38 -9.26 -8.56
CA PHE A 307 -12.73 -8.75 -8.32
C PHE A 307 -13.82 -9.72 -8.84
N GLY A 308 -13.63 -10.27 -10.04
CA GLY A 308 -14.54 -11.25 -10.62
C GLY A 308 -14.55 -12.60 -9.90
N GLY A 309 -13.40 -13.03 -9.36
CA GLY A 309 -13.22 -14.34 -8.72
C GLY A 309 -13.55 -14.38 -7.23
N ALA A 310 -13.35 -13.29 -6.48
CA ALA A 310 -13.63 -13.21 -5.03
C ALA A 310 -15.14 -13.10 -4.75
N VAL A 311 -15.91 -14.01 -5.32
CA VAL A 311 -17.39 -13.93 -5.39
C VAL A 311 -18.07 -14.00 -4.02
N ASN A 312 -17.41 -14.52 -2.99
CA ASN A 312 -17.97 -14.68 -1.65
C ASN A 312 -17.59 -13.52 -0.71
N ALA A 313 -16.82 -12.53 -1.19
CA ALA A 313 -16.49 -11.31 -0.45
C ALA A 313 -17.41 -10.13 -0.84
N ASP A 314 -17.72 -9.27 0.13
CA ASP A 314 -18.18 -7.89 -0.13
C ASP A 314 -17.00 -7.12 -0.71
N ARG A 315 -17.06 -6.74 -1.99
CA ARG A 315 -15.85 -6.32 -2.71
C ARG A 315 -16.04 -5.07 -3.53
N TYR A 316 -15.02 -4.22 -3.47
CA TYR A 316 -14.91 -2.97 -4.22
C TYR A 316 -13.69 -3.01 -5.14
N LEU A 317 -13.78 -2.35 -6.30
CA LEU A 317 -12.66 -2.14 -7.21
C LEU A 317 -12.63 -0.67 -7.63
N LEU A 318 -11.65 0.07 -7.12
CA LEU A 318 -11.31 1.42 -7.55
C LEU A 318 -10.31 1.34 -8.70
N THR A 319 -10.69 1.87 -9.85
CA THR A 319 -9.84 1.93 -11.05
C THR A 319 -9.46 3.36 -11.37
N TYR A 320 -8.16 3.63 -11.52
CA TYR A 320 -7.63 4.89 -12.05
C TYR A 320 -7.48 4.78 -13.56
N LYS A 321 -8.16 5.65 -14.31
CA LYS A 321 -8.07 5.65 -15.78
C LYS A 321 -6.70 6.13 -16.24
N GLN A 322 -6.08 5.35 -17.15
CA GLN A 322 -4.77 5.60 -17.72
C GLN A 322 -3.61 5.65 -16.70
N ALA A 323 -3.83 5.24 -15.46
CA ALA A 323 -2.75 5.13 -14.49
C ALA A 323 -1.96 3.83 -14.69
N GLY A 324 -0.66 3.90 -14.44
CA GLY A 324 0.27 2.77 -14.43
C GLY A 324 0.32 2.04 -13.10
N HIS A 325 1.51 1.47 -12.80
CA HIS A 325 1.73 0.65 -11.59
C HIS A 325 1.98 1.47 -10.33
N SER A 326 2.61 2.65 -10.44
CA SER A 326 3.14 3.44 -9.32
C SER A 326 2.05 4.25 -8.59
N ILE A 327 1.01 3.56 -8.11
CA ILE A 327 -0.17 4.18 -7.49
C ILE A 327 -0.15 4.16 -5.94
N ALA A 328 0.88 3.63 -5.32
CA ALA A 328 0.88 3.38 -3.87
C ALA A 328 2.17 3.82 -3.16
N LEU A 329 3.04 4.54 -3.82
CA LEU A 329 4.30 4.99 -3.27
C LEU A 329 4.23 6.46 -2.84
N ASN A 330 5.15 6.87 -1.95
CA ASN A 330 5.38 8.28 -1.69
C ASN A 330 5.83 9.00 -2.97
N PRO A 331 5.70 10.32 -3.07
CA PRO A 331 6.37 11.08 -4.12
C PRO A 331 7.86 10.78 -4.19
N VAL A 332 8.45 10.85 -5.38
CA VAL A 332 9.87 10.52 -5.60
C VAL A 332 10.77 11.33 -4.67
N PRO A 333 11.68 10.69 -3.92
CA PRO A 333 12.63 11.37 -3.05
C PRO A 333 13.55 12.33 -3.82
N THR A 334 14.00 13.41 -3.14
CA THR A 334 14.85 14.44 -3.77
C THR A 334 16.12 13.83 -4.37
N GLU A 335 16.70 12.85 -3.70
CA GLU A 335 17.94 12.15 -4.14
C GLU A 335 17.77 11.40 -5.46
N MET A 336 16.52 11.09 -5.84
CA MET A 336 16.16 10.28 -7.01
C MET A 336 15.59 11.09 -8.18
N ARG A 337 15.31 12.37 -8.02
CA ARG A 337 14.70 13.21 -9.06
C ARG A 337 15.58 13.45 -10.30
N GLY A 338 16.83 13.10 -10.25
CA GLY A 338 17.78 13.22 -11.39
C GLY A 338 17.71 12.08 -12.41
N SER A 339 16.86 11.09 -12.21
CA SER A 339 16.75 9.91 -13.09
C SER A 339 15.30 9.64 -13.44
N LEU A 340 15.00 9.57 -14.75
CA LEU A 340 13.66 9.21 -15.24
C LEU A 340 13.24 7.83 -14.73
N TRP A 341 14.17 6.87 -14.70
CA TRP A 341 13.91 5.51 -14.17
C TRP A 341 13.41 5.52 -12.72
N ASP A 342 13.99 6.39 -11.86
CA ASP A 342 13.54 6.51 -10.47
C ASP A 342 12.19 7.23 -10.37
N ILE A 343 11.99 8.24 -11.21
CA ILE A 343 10.69 8.93 -11.26
C ILE A 343 9.60 7.95 -11.65
N ASP A 344 9.77 7.18 -12.71
CA ASP A 344 8.81 6.17 -13.17
C ASP A 344 8.55 5.08 -12.11
N TRP A 345 9.55 4.79 -11.26
CA TRP A 345 9.37 3.84 -10.16
C TRP A 345 8.40 4.37 -9.09
N PHE A 346 8.46 5.66 -8.78
CA PHE A 346 7.70 6.28 -7.68
C PHE A 346 6.39 6.94 -8.13
N GLU A 347 6.37 7.55 -9.31
CA GLU A 347 5.30 8.43 -9.76
C GLU A 347 4.66 7.94 -11.05
N ASP A 348 3.37 8.19 -11.17
CA ASP A 348 2.61 7.94 -12.39
C ASP A 348 2.80 9.09 -13.38
N PRO A 349 2.99 8.83 -14.69
CA PRO A 349 3.23 9.89 -15.67
C PRO A 349 2.01 10.77 -15.97
N ILE A 350 0.80 10.32 -15.62
CA ILE A 350 -0.47 11.03 -15.89
C ILE A 350 -1.05 11.62 -14.60
N TRP A 351 -0.98 10.85 -13.52
CA TRP A 351 -1.56 11.22 -12.25
C TRP A 351 -0.53 11.84 -11.30
N ARG A 352 -0.88 12.95 -10.66
CA ARG A 352 -0.07 13.50 -9.57
C ARG A 352 -0.05 12.51 -8.41
N GLN A 353 1.13 12.19 -7.90
CA GLN A 353 1.32 11.19 -6.84
C GLN A 353 0.63 11.58 -5.53
N ASP A 354 0.69 12.85 -5.14
CA ASP A 354 -0.01 13.35 -3.95
C ASP A 354 -1.53 13.20 -4.07
N ARG A 355 -2.08 13.37 -5.28
CA ARG A 355 -3.50 13.20 -5.55
C ARG A 355 -3.94 11.74 -5.50
N ILE A 356 -3.19 10.82 -6.12
CA ILE A 356 -3.48 9.37 -6.03
C ILE A 356 -3.47 8.93 -4.56
N ASN A 357 -2.43 9.32 -3.81
CA ASN A 357 -2.32 8.97 -2.41
C ASN A 357 -3.48 9.54 -1.57
N ALA A 358 -3.92 10.77 -1.83
CA ALA A 358 -5.07 11.35 -1.16
C ALA A 358 -6.38 10.63 -1.50
N ILE A 359 -6.59 10.23 -2.74
CA ILE A 359 -7.77 9.45 -3.17
C ILE A 359 -7.72 8.04 -2.54
N ASN A 360 -6.56 7.38 -2.56
CA ASN A 360 -6.37 6.11 -1.88
C ASN A 360 -6.71 6.21 -0.38
N LEU A 361 -6.21 7.25 0.31
CA LEU A 361 -6.53 7.50 1.72
C LEU A 361 -8.02 7.67 1.96
N HIS A 362 -8.72 8.36 1.07
CA HIS A 362 -10.16 8.56 1.17
C HIS A 362 -10.93 7.22 1.17
N PHE A 363 -10.71 6.40 0.17
CA PHE A 363 -11.39 5.11 0.05
C PHE A 363 -10.94 4.09 1.09
N ILE A 364 -9.63 4.00 1.36
CA ILE A 364 -9.09 3.11 2.40
C ILE A 364 -9.64 3.51 3.77
N THR A 365 -9.69 4.81 4.09
CA THR A 365 -10.25 5.28 5.37
C THR A 365 -11.72 4.91 5.50
N ALA A 366 -12.54 5.17 4.47
CA ALA A 366 -13.95 4.80 4.47
C ALA A 366 -14.13 3.29 4.68
N PHE A 367 -13.40 2.48 3.91
CA PHE A 367 -13.47 1.03 3.95
C PHE A 367 -13.06 0.46 5.31
N LEU A 368 -11.93 0.91 5.86
CA LEU A 368 -11.48 0.47 7.18
C LEU A 368 -12.39 0.96 8.31
N ALA A 369 -12.97 2.16 8.21
CA ALA A 369 -13.92 2.66 9.20
C ALA A 369 -15.18 1.79 9.26
N VAL A 370 -15.74 1.41 8.10
CA VAL A 370 -16.88 0.50 8.02
C VAL A 370 -16.56 -0.87 8.62
N HIS A 371 -15.47 -1.51 8.18
CA HIS A 371 -15.22 -2.92 8.46
C HIS A 371 -14.45 -3.19 9.76
N LEU A 372 -13.61 -2.25 10.24
CA LEU A 372 -12.86 -2.41 11.48
C LEU A 372 -13.48 -1.68 12.67
N ARG A 373 -14.21 -0.59 12.42
CA ARG A 373 -14.79 0.22 13.50
C ARG A 373 -16.31 0.14 13.57
N GLY A 374 -16.97 -0.41 12.54
CA GLY A 374 -18.42 -0.46 12.47
C GLY A 374 -19.07 0.92 12.24
N GLU A 375 -18.34 1.89 11.69
CA GLU A 375 -18.82 3.23 11.37
C GLU A 375 -19.66 3.19 10.09
N ALA A 376 -20.94 2.81 10.22
CA ALA A 376 -21.84 2.55 9.09
C ALA A 376 -22.06 3.79 8.20
N ASP A 377 -22.00 5.02 8.76
CA ASP A 377 -22.10 6.29 8.04
C ASP A 377 -20.97 6.50 7.01
N LYS A 378 -19.84 5.82 7.19
CA LYS A 378 -18.73 5.89 6.23
C LYS A 378 -18.99 5.10 4.95
N ARG A 379 -20.00 4.23 4.93
CA ARG A 379 -20.43 3.52 3.73
C ARG A 379 -20.88 4.47 2.61
N ASP A 380 -21.43 5.62 2.96
CA ASP A 380 -21.82 6.66 1.99
C ASP A 380 -20.68 7.14 1.07
N TYR A 381 -19.43 6.96 1.48
CA TYR A 381 -18.25 7.30 0.65
C TYR A 381 -17.85 6.17 -0.30
N LEU A 382 -18.40 4.97 -0.08
CA LEU A 382 -18.18 3.78 -0.91
C LEU A 382 -19.37 3.51 -1.84
N ASP A 383 -20.57 3.90 -1.43
CA ASP A 383 -21.82 3.74 -2.20
C ASP A 383 -21.99 4.95 -3.15
N VAL A 384 -21.13 4.99 -4.17
CA VAL A 384 -21.12 6.11 -5.11
C VAL A 384 -22.36 6.13 -6.01
N PRO A 385 -22.97 7.30 -6.25
CA PRO A 385 -24.19 7.38 -7.04
C PRO A 385 -23.99 7.04 -8.52
N MET A 386 -22.79 7.20 -9.04
CA MET A 386 -22.40 6.89 -10.42
C MET A 386 -21.09 6.10 -10.39
N MET A 387 -21.08 4.91 -11.01
CA MET A 387 -19.88 4.05 -11.07
C MET A 387 -18.66 4.76 -11.69
N VAL A 388 -18.90 5.54 -12.76
CA VAL A 388 -17.85 6.35 -13.42
C VAL A 388 -17.91 7.76 -12.86
N SER A 389 -16.81 8.21 -12.26
CA SER A 389 -16.75 9.52 -11.59
C SER A 389 -17.01 10.71 -12.53
N ASP A 390 -16.66 10.55 -13.81
CA ASP A 390 -16.85 11.59 -14.84
C ASP A 390 -18.33 11.83 -15.20
N ALA A 391 -19.20 10.87 -14.90
CA ALA A 391 -20.64 10.97 -15.12
C ALA A 391 -21.39 11.72 -13.98
N GLY A 392 -20.68 12.05 -12.89
CA GLY A 392 -21.24 12.81 -11.79
C GLY A 392 -21.53 14.28 -12.17
N GLU A 393 -22.64 14.80 -11.68
CA GLU A 393 -23.13 16.15 -11.97
C GLU A 393 -23.47 16.92 -10.68
N TRP A 394 -23.45 18.25 -10.80
CA TRP A 394 -24.08 19.16 -9.87
C TRP A 394 -25.10 20.03 -10.62
N LYS A 395 -26.37 19.67 -10.48
CA LYS A 395 -27.50 20.38 -11.10
C LYS A 395 -27.94 21.52 -10.19
N ALA A 396 -27.12 22.59 -10.15
CA ALA A 396 -27.47 23.78 -9.42
C ALA A 396 -28.42 24.68 -10.26
N PRO A 397 -29.42 25.31 -9.66
CA PRO A 397 -30.24 26.33 -10.35
C PRO A 397 -29.37 27.47 -10.91
N ASP A 398 -29.85 28.12 -11.96
CA ASP A 398 -29.17 29.27 -12.54
C ASP A 398 -28.97 30.36 -11.48
N GLY A 399 -27.80 30.98 -11.50
CA GLY A 399 -27.44 32.01 -10.52
C GLY A 399 -26.95 31.48 -9.16
N THR A 400 -26.90 30.15 -8.96
CA THR A 400 -26.38 29.58 -7.73
C THR A 400 -24.90 29.96 -7.54
N PRO A 401 -24.54 30.58 -6.39
CA PRO A 401 -23.15 30.93 -6.13
C PRO A 401 -22.24 29.69 -6.14
N TRP A 402 -21.02 29.85 -6.67
CA TRP A 402 -20.05 28.78 -6.75
C TRP A 402 -19.72 28.14 -5.37
N GLY A 403 -19.72 28.96 -4.32
CA GLY A 403 -19.50 28.53 -2.93
C GLY A 403 -20.66 27.76 -2.30
N ALA A 404 -21.82 27.65 -2.98
CA ALA A 404 -22.95 26.85 -2.48
C ALA A 404 -22.80 25.35 -2.73
N PHE A 405 -21.76 24.92 -3.45
CA PHE A 405 -21.47 23.50 -3.64
C PHE A 405 -21.19 22.81 -2.29
N SER A 406 -21.91 21.73 -2.03
CA SER A 406 -21.69 20.84 -0.88
C SER A 406 -21.57 19.39 -1.36
N PRO A 407 -20.47 18.70 -1.11
CA PRO A 407 -20.33 17.30 -1.47
C PRO A 407 -21.43 16.44 -0.83
N GLY A 408 -22.15 15.66 -1.67
CA GLY A 408 -23.28 14.83 -1.22
C GLY A 408 -24.58 15.61 -0.93
N GLY A 409 -24.66 16.90 -1.28
CA GLY A 409 -25.89 17.71 -1.16
C GLY A 409 -26.93 17.35 -2.20
N GLU A 410 -28.15 17.93 -2.06
CA GLU A 410 -29.25 17.74 -2.98
C GLU A 410 -28.86 18.17 -4.42
N GLY A 411 -29.26 17.38 -5.41
CA GLY A 411 -28.91 17.63 -6.82
C GLY A 411 -27.45 17.36 -7.19
N VAL A 412 -26.64 16.80 -6.27
CA VAL A 412 -25.24 16.42 -6.50
C VAL A 412 -25.16 14.91 -6.67
N THR A 413 -24.71 14.45 -7.85
CA THR A 413 -24.37 13.04 -8.12
C THR A 413 -22.86 12.82 -8.22
N LEU A 414 -22.04 13.83 -7.86
CA LEU A 414 -20.59 13.69 -7.67
C LEU A 414 -20.32 12.81 -6.45
N TRP A 415 -19.20 12.11 -6.46
CA TRP A 415 -18.80 11.25 -5.35
C TRP A 415 -18.63 12.05 -4.06
N LYS A 416 -19.21 11.57 -2.97
CA LYS A 416 -19.16 12.22 -1.65
C LYS A 416 -17.72 12.41 -1.18
N GLY A 417 -17.44 13.54 -0.55
CA GLY A 417 -16.14 13.90 0.00
C GLY A 417 -15.17 14.52 -1.00
N PHE A 418 -15.50 14.53 -2.29
CA PHE A 418 -14.65 15.17 -3.29
C PHE A 418 -14.98 16.64 -3.46
N GLN A 419 -13.94 17.44 -3.67
CA GLN A 419 -14.08 18.81 -4.11
C GLN A 419 -14.76 18.85 -5.49
N ARG A 420 -15.49 19.94 -5.74
CA ARG A 420 -16.12 20.16 -7.03
C ARG A 420 -15.13 20.01 -8.18
N ARG A 421 -15.48 19.24 -9.21
CA ARG A 421 -14.66 18.89 -10.38
C ARG A 421 -13.45 17.97 -10.10
N HIS A 422 -13.27 17.49 -8.88
CA HIS A 422 -12.11 16.68 -8.54
C HIS A 422 -12.39 15.15 -8.51
N ALA A 423 -13.64 14.71 -8.54
CA ALA A 423 -13.96 13.30 -8.79
C ALA A 423 -13.93 13.05 -10.31
N ARG A 424 -12.73 12.80 -10.86
CA ARG A 424 -12.52 12.62 -12.30
C ARG A 424 -11.49 11.53 -12.58
N GLY A 425 -11.70 10.80 -13.70
CA GLY A 425 -10.78 9.79 -14.17
C GLY A 425 -10.80 8.50 -13.36
N MET A 426 -11.89 8.21 -12.64
CA MET A 426 -11.99 7.03 -11.78
C MET A 426 -13.26 6.23 -12.06
N GLU A 427 -13.20 4.96 -11.72
CA GLU A 427 -14.35 4.05 -11.69
C GLU A 427 -14.34 3.29 -10.37
N LEU A 428 -15.48 3.21 -9.68
CA LEU A 428 -15.66 2.40 -8.47
C LEU A 428 -16.76 1.37 -8.71
N ARG A 429 -16.39 0.10 -8.73
CA ARG A 429 -17.30 -1.04 -8.80
C ARG A 429 -17.52 -1.61 -7.41
N HIS A 430 -18.75 -2.05 -7.14
CA HIS A 430 -19.12 -2.78 -5.94
C HIS A 430 -19.85 -4.07 -6.30
N SER A 431 -19.65 -5.12 -5.54
CA SER A 431 -20.40 -6.35 -5.64
C SER A 431 -20.51 -7.05 -4.28
N ALA A 432 -21.73 -7.29 -3.84
CA ALA A 432 -22.01 -8.04 -2.63
C ALA A 432 -21.60 -9.53 -2.77
N PRO A 433 -21.41 -10.27 -1.67
CA PRO A 433 -21.15 -11.70 -1.68
C PRO A 433 -22.26 -12.46 -2.42
N LYS A 434 -21.91 -13.50 -3.16
CA LYS A 434 -22.89 -14.47 -3.63
C LYS A 434 -23.42 -15.23 -2.41
N ARG A 435 -24.73 -15.22 -2.26
CA ARG A 435 -25.44 -16.00 -1.22
C ARG A 435 -25.40 -17.48 -1.54
#